data_fcfdc9cdf5347d385db91df093a4bdc1
#
_entry.id   fcfdc9cdf5347d385db91df093a4bdc1
#
_cell.length_a   1.000
_cell.length_b   1.000
_cell.length_c   1.000
_cell.angle_alpha   90.00
_cell.angle_beta   90.00
_cell.angle_gamma   90.00
#
_symmetry.space_group_name_H-M   'P 1'
#
loop_
_entity.id
_entity.type
_entity.pdbx_description
1 polymer ?
#
loop_
_entity_poly.entity_id
_entity_poly.type
_entity_poly.pdbx_seq_one_letter_code
_entity_poly.pdbx_strand_id
1 'polypeptide(L)'
;MVLGKNGEQIEGFIREGDIKAVTYAETQRSSDFIINLLSVTYEEQDVTIKAVLTDKTSGDVSETKKELKKRDYWGKYPSLSRVEFSREISSAGKESKFNKADLRVIPSVTRQFGGDFDTLLTYYQEIYPGETEVKNVRSISRIYHRVKGCVHADTVEYGDTISLKREVRTIDVAGLLPGDYQLDIRLEGRRGKVYDKTVEDFELMLTAETMFRNDYETAVEMVKYLATKDELKKLKAAVTPQERRELWEQFWKLREDYRHDQENPTRDEYFRRVQHANRHFSIMKKEGWKTTRGMIYITYGEPDEVDDYPFELASKPYQVWLYYRLNPARRFMFIDEWGDGNYELQPPYNGIDW
;
A
#
# COMPACT_ATOMS: atom_id res chain seq x y z
N MET A 1 23.39 -3.74 4.48
CA MET A 1 24.24 -3.76 5.69
C MET A 1 23.37 -4.08 6.89
N VAL A 2 23.89 -4.87 7.80
CA VAL A 2 23.30 -5.13 9.10
C VAL A 2 24.18 -4.45 10.14
N LEU A 3 23.59 -3.58 10.92
CA LEU A 3 24.27 -2.78 11.94
C LEU A 3 23.83 -3.24 13.32
N GLY A 4 24.76 -3.41 14.23
CA GLY A 4 24.50 -3.70 15.63
C GLY A 4 23.99 -2.49 16.41
N LYS A 5 23.75 -2.67 17.69
CA LYS A 5 23.16 -1.66 18.57
C LYS A 5 24.00 -0.37 18.66
N ASN A 6 25.31 -0.46 18.51
CA ASN A 6 26.24 0.67 18.57
C ASN A 6 26.55 1.24 17.19
N GLY A 7 25.90 0.78 16.13
CA GLY A 7 26.13 1.20 14.76
C GLY A 7 27.29 0.49 14.07
N GLU A 8 27.93 -0.49 14.73
CA GLU A 8 28.97 -1.32 14.12
C GLU A 8 28.37 -2.19 13.00
N GLN A 9 29.09 -2.34 11.89
CA GLN A 9 28.66 -3.23 10.82
C GLN A 9 28.93 -4.70 11.20
N ILE A 10 27.85 -5.46 11.34
CA ILE A 10 27.91 -6.91 11.60
C ILE A 10 28.12 -7.66 10.28
N GLU A 11 27.35 -7.30 9.26
CA GLU A 11 27.42 -7.94 7.95
C GLU A 11 27.00 -6.98 6.84
N GLY A 12 27.44 -7.25 5.61
CA GLY A 12 27.08 -6.44 4.45
C GLY A 12 27.15 -7.23 3.16
N PHE A 13 26.24 -6.89 2.26
CA PHE A 13 26.14 -7.48 0.92
C PHE A 13 26.10 -6.39 -0.12
N ILE A 14 26.73 -6.66 -1.25
CA ILE A 14 26.56 -5.89 -2.47
C ILE A 14 25.98 -6.83 -3.51
N ARG A 15 24.92 -6.41 -4.15
CA ARG A 15 24.31 -7.09 -5.29
C ARG A 15 24.20 -6.11 -6.43
N GLU A 16 24.63 -6.54 -7.59
CA GLU A 16 24.44 -5.81 -8.84
C GLU A 16 23.46 -6.60 -9.70
N GLY A 17 22.66 -5.89 -10.47
CA GLY A 17 21.71 -6.51 -11.39
C GLY A 17 21.23 -5.48 -12.41
N ASP A 18 20.90 -5.96 -13.60
CA ASP A 18 20.34 -5.15 -14.65
C ASP A 18 18.83 -5.30 -14.69
N ILE A 19 18.13 -4.19 -14.77
CA ILE A 19 16.71 -4.14 -15.09
C ILE A 19 16.60 -3.75 -16.56
N LYS A 20 16.05 -4.65 -17.37
CA LYS A 20 15.87 -4.41 -18.81
C LYS A 20 14.42 -4.05 -19.07
N ALA A 21 14.20 -2.90 -19.70
CA ALA A 21 12.92 -2.51 -20.26
C ALA A 21 13.07 -2.42 -21.78
N VAL A 22 12.06 -2.92 -22.51
CA VAL A 22 12.07 -2.91 -23.98
C VAL A 22 11.57 -1.57 -24.50
N THR A 23 10.71 -0.91 -23.72
CA THR A 23 10.13 0.40 -24.08
C THR A 23 10.25 1.38 -22.93
N TYR A 24 10.22 2.68 -23.25
CA TYR A 24 10.18 3.73 -22.23
C TYR A 24 8.97 3.59 -21.31
N ALA A 25 7.83 3.19 -21.85
CA ALA A 25 6.62 2.96 -21.04
C ALA A 25 6.81 1.86 -19.97
N GLU A 26 7.64 0.85 -20.23
CA GLU A 26 7.97 -0.18 -19.23
C GLU A 26 8.83 0.37 -18.10
N THR A 27 9.70 1.33 -18.36
CA THR A 27 10.52 1.96 -17.31
C THR A 27 9.68 2.78 -16.32
N GLN A 28 8.47 3.15 -16.70
CA GLN A 28 7.54 3.94 -15.89
C GLN A 28 6.53 3.08 -15.12
N ARG A 29 6.55 1.76 -15.30
CA ARG A 29 5.59 0.87 -14.62
C ARG A 29 6.03 0.61 -13.18
N SER A 30 5.30 1.14 -12.24
CA SER A 30 5.51 0.86 -10.81
C SER A 30 5.17 -0.58 -10.40
N SER A 31 4.50 -1.34 -11.28
CA SER A 31 4.19 -2.77 -11.07
C SER A 31 5.35 -3.70 -11.35
N ASP A 32 6.35 -3.24 -12.10
CA ASP A 32 7.46 -4.06 -12.55
C ASP A 32 8.65 -3.88 -11.60
N PHE A 33 8.94 -4.90 -10.82
CA PHE A 33 10.03 -4.89 -9.85
C PHE A 33 10.71 -6.27 -9.72
N ILE A 34 11.94 -6.25 -9.26
CA ILE A 34 12.71 -7.47 -9.00
C ILE A 34 12.79 -7.69 -7.49
N ILE A 35 12.41 -8.88 -7.02
CA ILE A 35 12.57 -9.27 -5.63
C ILE A 35 13.94 -9.91 -5.42
N ASN A 36 14.75 -9.30 -4.57
CA ASN A 36 15.98 -9.88 -4.07
C ASN A 36 15.81 -10.30 -2.61
N LEU A 37 16.16 -11.56 -2.32
CA LEU A 37 16.19 -12.09 -0.98
C LEU A 37 17.65 -12.19 -0.52
N LEU A 38 17.95 -11.58 0.60
CA LEU A 38 19.24 -11.67 1.28
C LEU A 38 19.04 -12.31 2.64
N SER A 39 19.82 -13.36 2.94
CA SER A 39 19.79 -14.04 4.23
C SER A 39 21.02 -13.62 5.02
N VAL A 40 20.81 -13.26 6.27
CA VAL A 40 21.85 -12.83 7.20
C VAL A 40 21.74 -13.66 8.47
N THR A 41 22.87 -14.18 8.92
CA THR A 41 22.97 -14.79 10.26
C THR A 41 23.68 -13.82 11.19
N TYR A 42 23.09 -13.53 12.33
CA TYR A 42 23.67 -12.64 13.33
C TYR A 42 23.37 -13.16 14.75
N GLU A 43 24.16 -12.72 15.71
CA GLU A 43 23.91 -13.03 17.11
C GLU A 43 22.59 -12.44 17.59
N GLU A 44 21.98 -13.06 18.60
CA GLU A 44 20.69 -12.62 19.15
C GLU A 44 20.78 -11.25 19.82
N GLN A 45 20.69 -10.19 19.04
CA GLN A 45 20.66 -8.80 19.49
C GLN A 45 19.73 -7.94 18.64
N ASP A 46 19.42 -6.74 19.11
CA ASP A 46 18.74 -5.73 18.29
C ASP A 46 19.66 -5.30 17.15
N VAL A 47 19.14 -5.25 15.94
CA VAL A 47 19.90 -4.83 14.76
C VAL A 47 19.14 -3.82 13.92
N THR A 48 19.87 -3.01 13.16
CA THR A 48 19.33 -2.12 12.14
C THR A 48 19.73 -2.64 10.76
N ILE A 49 18.74 -2.96 9.93
CA ILE A 49 18.98 -3.25 8.52
C ILE A 49 18.97 -1.92 7.77
N LYS A 50 20.07 -1.64 7.09
CA LYS A 50 20.21 -0.50 6.16
C LYS A 50 20.31 -1.03 4.74
N ALA A 51 19.38 -0.65 3.86
CA ALA A 51 19.44 -0.94 2.44
C ALA A 51 19.71 0.38 1.68
N VAL A 52 20.64 0.32 0.74
CA VAL A 52 20.99 1.42 -0.15
C VAL A 52 20.87 0.90 -1.57
N LEU A 53 20.08 1.56 -2.39
CA LEU A 53 19.95 1.30 -3.81
C LEU A 53 20.59 2.45 -4.57
N THR A 54 21.46 2.13 -5.52
CA THR A 54 22.08 3.12 -6.41
C THR A 54 21.76 2.75 -7.85
N ASP A 55 21.13 3.65 -8.57
CA ASP A 55 21.05 3.56 -10.04
C ASP A 55 22.38 4.00 -10.63
N LYS A 56 23.08 3.09 -11.30
CA LYS A 56 24.37 3.39 -11.92
C LYS A 56 24.26 4.28 -13.16
N THR A 57 23.08 4.37 -13.74
CA THR A 57 22.83 5.15 -14.95
C THR A 57 22.52 6.61 -14.63
N SER A 58 21.60 6.87 -13.69
CA SER A 58 21.23 8.22 -13.27
C SER A 58 22.13 8.76 -12.15
N GLY A 59 22.74 7.87 -11.37
CA GLY A 59 23.45 8.22 -10.14
C GLY A 59 22.57 8.41 -8.92
N ASP A 60 21.25 8.18 -9.06
CA ASP A 60 20.29 8.33 -7.96
C ASP A 60 20.53 7.32 -6.87
N VAL A 61 20.40 7.77 -5.63
CA VAL A 61 20.58 6.95 -4.44
C VAL A 61 19.32 7.00 -3.58
N SER A 62 18.79 5.82 -3.27
CA SER A 62 17.71 5.65 -2.31
C SER A 62 18.18 4.84 -1.11
N GLU A 63 17.83 5.27 0.10
CA GLU A 63 18.21 4.62 1.35
C GLU A 63 16.98 4.33 2.21
N THR A 64 16.95 3.13 2.81
CA THR A 64 15.95 2.78 3.81
C THR A 64 16.59 2.08 4.99
N LYS A 65 16.03 2.28 6.18
CA LYS A 65 16.45 1.63 7.43
C LYS A 65 15.26 0.98 8.11
N LYS A 66 15.49 -0.20 8.69
CA LYS A 66 14.51 -0.90 9.51
C LYS A 66 15.17 -1.48 10.75
N GLU A 67 14.67 -1.09 11.93
CA GLU A 67 15.08 -1.70 13.17
C GLU A 67 14.39 -3.05 13.36
N LEU A 68 15.15 -4.06 13.74
CA LEU A 68 14.67 -5.37 14.12
C LEU A 68 15.04 -5.62 15.57
N LYS A 69 14.04 -5.76 16.41
CA LYS A 69 14.24 -6.17 17.81
C LYS A 69 14.57 -7.64 17.88
N LYS A 70 15.47 -7.99 18.78
CA LYS A 70 15.76 -9.37 19.15
C LYS A 70 14.45 -10.09 19.46
N ARG A 71 14.30 -11.31 18.96
CA ARG A 71 13.24 -12.24 19.33
C ARG A 71 13.85 -13.58 19.70
N ASP A 72 13.43 -14.08 20.84
CA ASP A 72 13.77 -15.42 21.31
C ASP A 72 12.66 -16.38 20.89
N TYR A 73 12.86 -17.04 19.75
CA TYR A 73 11.86 -17.95 19.19
C TYR A 73 11.78 -19.29 19.93
N TRP A 74 12.84 -19.70 20.62
CA TRP A 74 12.93 -20.96 21.36
C TRP A 74 12.92 -20.76 22.88
N GLY A 75 12.43 -19.60 23.32
CA GLY A 75 12.39 -19.26 24.73
C GLY A 75 11.36 -20.07 25.53
N LYS A 76 11.09 -19.58 26.73
CA LYS A 76 10.26 -20.31 27.70
C LYS A 76 8.85 -20.63 27.24
N TYR A 77 8.22 -19.75 26.49
CA TYR A 77 6.82 -19.86 26.02
C TYR A 77 6.73 -19.92 24.50
N PRO A 78 5.63 -20.46 23.97
CA PRO A 78 5.38 -20.44 22.54
C PRO A 78 5.47 -19.03 21.96
N SER A 79 6.05 -18.92 20.77
CA SER A 79 6.28 -17.66 20.09
C SER A 79 5.89 -17.71 18.62
N LEU A 80 5.76 -16.54 18.00
CA LEU A 80 5.41 -16.34 16.59
C LEU A 80 6.60 -15.79 15.81
N SER A 81 6.82 -16.25 14.60
CA SER A 81 7.65 -15.49 13.66
C SER A 81 6.96 -14.16 13.30
N ARG A 82 7.68 -13.28 12.61
CA ARG A 82 7.01 -12.19 11.91
C ARG A 82 6.12 -12.76 10.81
N VAL A 83 5.06 -12.04 10.47
CA VAL A 83 4.22 -12.35 9.31
C VAL A 83 5.00 -12.02 8.04
N GLU A 84 5.01 -12.97 7.13
CA GLU A 84 5.46 -12.74 5.76
C GLU A 84 4.25 -12.74 4.83
N PHE A 85 3.80 -11.55 4.47
CA PHE A 85 2.79 -11.42 3.45
C PHE A 85 3.30 -11.96 2.12
N SER A 86 2.47 -12.73 1.45
CA SER A 86 2.85 -13.44 0.26
C SER A 86 1.97 -13.08 -0.94
N ARG A 87 2.62 -12.94 -2.09
CA ARG A 87 1.96 -12.81 -3.38
C ARG A 87 1.56 -14.17 -3.94
N GLU A 88 2.37 -15.19 -3.66
CA GLU A 88 2.14 -16.57 -4.12
C GLU A 88 2.72 -17.54 -3.11
N ILE A 89 1.96 -18.57 -2.78
CA ILE A 89 2.44 -19.73 -2.04
C ILE A 89 2.08 -21.00 -2.81
N SER A 90 3.07 -21.83 -3.04
CA SER A 90 2.93 -23.12 -3.74
C SER A 90 3.80 -24.17 -3.09
N SER A 91 3.67 -25.43 -3.49
CA SER A 91 4.59 -26.47 -3.04
C SER A 91 6.01 -26.20 -3.54
N ALA A 92 6.99 -26.44 -2.68
CA ALA A 92 8.40 -26.35 -3.07
C ALA A 92 8.71 -27.36 -4.18
N GLY A 93 9.13 -26.83 -5.33
CA GLY A 93 9.61 -27.63 -6.45
C GLY A 93 11.13 -27.69 -6.48
N LYS A 94 11.73 -27.21 -7.60
CA LYS A 94 13.18 -27.08 -7.71
C LYS A 94 13.72 -26.13 -6.66
N GLU A 95 15.00 -26.27 -6.30
CA GLU A 95 15.69 -25.39 -5.36
C GLU A 95 15.52 -23.92 -5.75
N SER A 96 15.09 -23.13 -4.79
CA SER A 96 14.82 -21.69 -4.97
C SER A 96 15.10 -20.96 -3.66
N LYS A 97 15.58 -19.71 -3.76
CA LYS A 97 15.77 -18.83 -2.63
C LYS A 97 14.47 -18.54 -1.86
N PHE A 98 13.32 -18.81 -2.44
CA PHE A 98 12.00 -18.63 -1.84
C PHE A 98 11.45 -19.89 -1.17
N ASN A 99 12.19 -21.01 -1.17
CA ASN A 99 11.75 -22.23 -0.53
C ASN A 99 11.89 -22.12 0.99
N LYS A 100 10.83 -22.53 1.69
CA LYS A 100 10.75 -22.65 3.14
C LYS A 100 10.23 -24.06 3.44
N ALA A 101 11.14 -25.00 3.67
CA ALA A 101 10.85 -26.42 3.75
C ALA A 101 10.11 -26.94 2.50
N ASP A 102 8.88 -27.39 2.64
CA ASP A 102 8.01 -27.93 1.61
C ASP A 102 7.21 -26.88 0.83
N LEU A 103 7.35 -25.60 1.21
CA LEU A 103 6.64 -24.47 0.60
C LEU A 103 7.59 -23.56 -0.18
N ARG A 104 7.09 -23.04 -1.29
CA ARG A 104 7.67 -21.89 -1.98
C ARG A 104 6.84 -20.66 -1.66
N VAL A 105 7.44 -19.67 -0.99
CA VAL A 105 6.78 -18.46 -0.52
C VAL A 105 7.39 -17.26 -1.24
N ILE A 106 6.62 -16.63 -2.13
CA ILE A 106 7.05 -15.40 -2.83
C ILE A 106 6.48 -14.22 -2.05
N PRO A 107 7.33 -13.39 -1.41
CA PRO A 107 6.86 -12.32 -0.56
C PRO A 107 6.17 -11.19 -1.33
N SER A 108 5.13 -10.62 -0.71
CA SER A 108 4.54 -9.35 -1.13
C SER A 108 5.32 -8.20 -0.47
N VAL A 109 6.30 -7.64 -1.21
CA VAL A 109 7.16 -6.57 -0.68
C VAL A 109 6.44 -5.24 -0.55
N THR A 110 5.45 -4.98 -1.41
CA THR A 110 4.62 -3.76 -1.37
C THR A 110 3.59 -3.79 -0.25
N ARG A 111 3.20 -5.00 0.20
CA ARG A 111 2.12 -5.22 1.17
C ARG A 111 0.79 -4.61 0.73
N GLN A 112 0.57 -4.54 -0.58
CA GLN A 112 -0.65 -4.07 -1.22
C GLN A 112 -1.45 -5.25 -1.73
N PHE A 113 -2.74 -5.27 -1.40
CA PHE A 113 -3.67 -6.36 -1.73
C PHE A 113 -5.00 -5.78 -2.22
N GLY A 114 -5.93 -6.65 -2.61
CA GLY A 114 -7.28 -6.22 -2.98
C GLY A 114 -7.37 -5.55 -4.34
N GLY A 115 -6.50 -5.90 -5.29
CA GLY A 115 -6.62 -5.47 -6.68
C GLY A 115 -7.90 -5.97 -7.36
N ASP A 116 -8.06 -5.68 -8.64
CA ASP A 116 -9.29 -6.00 -9.39
C ASP A 116 -9.64 -7.49 -9.34
N PHE A 117 -8.61 -8.36 -9.36
CA PHE A 117 -8.75 -9.82 -9.37
C PHE A 117 -8.14 -10.52 -8.16
N ASP A 118 -7.35 -9.82 -7.35
CA ASP A 118 -6.68 -10.37 -6.18
C ASP A 118 -7.40 -9.91 -4.91
N THR A 119 -8.34 -10.73 -4.46
CA THR A 119 -9.14 -10.47 -3.26
C THR A 119 -8.64 -11.21 -2.03
N LEU A 120 -7.51 -11.90 -2.15
CA LEU A 120 -6.99 -12.76 -1.11
C LEU A 120 -5.76 -12.16 -0.45
N LEU A 121 -5.83 -11.94 0.84
CA LEU A 121 -4.68 -11.64 1.69
C LEU A 121 -4.07 -12.95 2.14
N THR A 122 -2.92 -13.31 1.60
CA THR A 122 -2.22 -14.54 1.98
C THR A 122 -0.94 -14.22 2.74
N TYR A 123 -0.68 -14.94 3.82
CA TYR A 123 0.55 -14.82 4.59
C TYR A 123 1.08 -16.15 5.08
N TYR A 124 2.39 -16.18 5.31
CA TYR A 124 3.12 -17.27 5.94
C TYR A 124 3.58 -16.85 7.33
N GLN A 125 3.51 -17.77 8.28
CA GLN A 125 3.99 -17.57 9.65
C GLN A 125 4.45 -18.89 10.27
N GLU A 126 5.45 -18.82 11.14
CA GLU A 126 5.90 -19.97 11.94
C GLU A 126 5.50 -19.78 13.40
N ILE A 127 5.14 -20.90 14.04
CA ILE A 127 4.83 -20.99 15.47
C ILE A 127 5.84 -21.90 16.09
N TYR A 128 6.56 -21.39 17.06
CA TYR A 128 7.58 -22.12 17.83
C TYR A 128 7.01 -22.58 19.14
N PRO A 129 7.28 -23.82 19.60
CA PRO A 129 6.62 -24.40 20.77
C PRO A 129 7.05 -23.78 22.12
N GLY A 130 8.28 -23.26 22.21
CA GLY A 130 8.89 -22.90 23.48
C GLY A 130 9.35 -24.12 24.31
N GLU A 131 10.02 -23.87 25.43
CA GLU A 131 10.52 -24.92 26.35
C GLU A 131 9.42 -25.46 27.26
N THR A 132 8.43 -24.65 27.61
CA THR A 132 7.35 -25.02 28.54
C THR A 132 6.16 -25.57 27.77
N GLU A 133 5.76 -26.79 28.08
CA GLU A 133 4.53 -27.36 27.58
C GLU A 133 3.32 -26.52 28.00
N VAL A 134 2.56 -26.05 27.07
CA VAL A 134 1.34 -25.26 27.26
C VAL A 134 0.18 -25.91 26.55
N LYS A 135 -1.02 -25.84 27.16
CA LYS A 135 -2.23 -26.49 26.65
C LYS A 135 -3.26 -25.46 26.19
N ASN A 136 -4.13 -25.91 25.31
CA ASN A 136 -5.23 -25.10 24.77
C ASN A 136 -4.73 -23.78 24.15
N VAL A 137 -3.67 -23.89 23.34
CA VAL A 137 -3.15 -22.72 22.63
C VAL A 137 -3.91 -22.49 21.36
N ARG A 138 -4.17 -21.24 21.09
CA ARG A 138 -4.86 -20.78 19.86
C ARG A 138 -4.17 -19.59 19.28
N SER A 139 -4.19 -19.48 17.97
CA SER A 139 -3.84 -18.27 17.24
C SER A 139 -5.10 -17.49 16.90
N ILE A 140 -5.13 -16.23 17.24
CA ILE A 140 -6.23 -15.32 16.92
C ILE A 140 -5.68 -14.25 16.00
N SER A 141 -6.17 -14.22 14.75
CA SER A 141 -5.86 -13.18 13.78
C SER A 141 -7.00 -12.19 13.67
N ARG A 142 -6.69 -10.90 13.73
CA ARG A 142 -7.65 -9.81 13.57
C ARG A 142 -7.15 -8.80 12.57
N ILE A 143 -8.04 -8.34 11.70
CA ILE A 143 -7.76 -7.23 10.81
C ILE A 143 -8.46 -5.99 11.35
N TYR A 144 -7.68 -4.94 11.55
CA TYR A 144 -8.17 -3.64 11.98
C TYR A 144 -8.05 -2.63 10.85
N HIS A 145 -9.16 -1.98 10.52
CA HIS A 145 -9.14 -0.77 9.72
C HIS A 145 -8.84 0.42 10.64
N ARG A 146 -7.99 1.34 10.19
CA ARG A 146 -7.52 2.47 11.00
C ARG A 146 -8.63 3.30 11.66
N VAL A 147 -9.79 3.42 10.99
CA VAL A 147 -10.93 4.23 11.47
C VAL A 147 -12.07 3.36 12.01
N LYS A 148 -12.35 2.22 11.36
CA LYS A 148 -13.53 1.38 11.65
C LYS A 148 -13.31 0.36 12.76
N GLY A 149 -12.06 0.18 13.22
CA GLY A 149 -11.71 -0.84 14.21
C GLY A 149 -11.61 -2.25 13.60
N CYS A 150 -11.92 -3.28 14.39
CA CYS A 150 -11.82 -4.68 13.96
C CYS A 150 -12.90 -5.00 12.90
N VAL A 151 -12.46 -5.42 11.70
CA VAL A 151 -13.32 -5.74 10.56
C VAL A 151 -13.34 -7.22 10.20
N HIS A 152 -12.34 -7.99 10.69
CA HIS A 152 -12.26 -9.43 10.50
C HIS A 152 -11.57 -10.07 11.71
N ALA A 153 -12.03 -11.26 12.11
CA ALA A 153 -11.37 -12.06 13.14
C ALA A 153 -11.51 -13.53 12.81
N ASP A 154 -10.43 -14.29 13.01
CA ASP A 154 -10.38 -15.73 12.85
C ASP A 154 -9.58 -16.37 13.98
N THR A 155 -9.89 -17.63 14.33
CA THR A 155 -9.22 -18.35 15.42
C THR A 155 -8.90 -19.77 15.00
N VAL A 156 -7.68 -20.21 15.30
CA VAL A 156 -7.24 -21.59 15.13
C VAL A 156 -6.80 -22.18 16.45
N GLU A 157 -7.36 -23.32 16.77
CA GLU A 157 -7.04 -24.10 17.96
C GLU A 157 -5.93 -25.13 17.63
N TYR A 158 -4.90 -25.22 18.49
CA TYR A 158 -3.79 -26.17 18.28
C TYR A 158 -3.85 -27.41 19.19
N GLY A 159 -4.90 -27.51 20.02
CA GLY A 159 -5.04 -28.62 20.96
C GLY A 159 -4.06 -28.54 22.15
N ASP A 160 -3.66 -29.70 22.66
CA ASP A 160 -2.91 -29.80 23.91
C ASP A 160 -1.38 -29.74 23.75
N THR A 161 -0.86 -29.78 22.52
CA THR A 161 0.58 -29.75 22.29
C THR A 161 0.90 -28.91 21.05
N ILE A 162 1.77 -27.93 21.19
CA ILE A 162 2.33 -27.19 20.07
C ILE A 162 3.68 -27.81 19.70
N SER A 163 3.83 -28.15 18.43
CA SER A 163 5.12 -28.40 17.77
C SER A 163 5.43 -27.21 16.86
N LEU A 164 6.63 -27.14 16.31
CA LEU A 164 6.95 -26.19 15.25
C LEU A 164 5.94 -26.36 14.09
N LYS A 165 5.20 -25.31 13.83
CA LYS A 165 4.20 -25.24 12.76
C LYS A 165 4.57 -24.17 11.75
N ARG A 166 4.39 -24.50 10.48
CA ARG A 166 4.46 -23.56 9.37
C ARG A 166 3.03 -23.34 8.85
N GLU A 167 2.53 -22.15 9.03
CA GLU A 167 1.16 -21.84 8.68
C GLU A 167 1.07 -20.95 7.45
N VAL A 168 0.19 -21.34 6.55
CA VAL A 168 -0.30 -20.51 5.46
C VAL A 168 -1.73 -20.14 5.77
N ARG A 169 -2.02 -18.85 5.77
CA ARG A 169 -3.36 -18.34 5.97
C ARG A 169 -3.77 -17.48 4.81
N THR A 170 -5.01 -17.64 4.42
CA THR A 170 -5.64 -16.86 3.36
C THR A 170 -6.94 -16.28 3.87
N ILE A 171 -7.09 -14.97 3.77
CA ILE A 171 -8.27 -14.23 4.22
C ILE A 171 -8.87 -13.55 2.99
N ASP A 172 -10.15 -13.75 2.75
CA ASP A 172 -10.88 -13.02 1.72
C ASP A 172 -11.13 -11.59 2.18
N VAL A 173 -10.57 -10.63 1.44
CA VAL A 173 -10.70 -9.20 1.69
C VAL A 173 -11.58 -8.49 0.66
N ALA A 174 -12.29 -9.23 -0.20
CA ALA A 174 -13.12 -8.69 -1.28
C ALA A 174 -14.16 -7.67 -0.81
N GLY A 175 -14.74 -7.90 0.39
CA GLY A 175 -15.76 -7.03 0.97
C GLY A 175 -15.22 -5.87 1.81
N LEU A 176 -13.91 -5.70 1.91
CA LEU A 176 -13.31 -4.62 2.67
C LEU A 176 -13.07 -3.39 1.77
N LEU A 177 -13.25 -2.21 2.34
CA LEU A 177 -12.97 -0.96 1.64
C LEU A 177 -11.47 -0.76 1.44
N PRO A 178 -11.02 -0.05 0.40
CA PRO A 178 -9.63 0.37 0.25
C PRO A 178 -9.14 1.20 1.44
N GLY A 179 -7.85 1.10 1.74
CA GLY A 179 -7.21 1.88 2.81
C GLY A 179 -6.17 1.12 3.60
N ASP A 180 -5.72 1.73 4.69
CA ASP A 180 -4.69 1.19 5.57
C ASP A 180 -5.29 0.26 6.62
N TYR A 181 -4.66 -0.90 6.76
CA TYR A 181 -5.07 -1.95 7.66
C TYR A 181 -3.90 -2.47 8.48
N GLN A 182 -4.24 -3.12 9.58
CA GLN A 182 -3.29 -3.78 10.46
C GLN A 182 -3.76 -5.21 10.73
N LEU A 183 -2.87 -6.18 10.51
CA LEU A 183 -3.06 -7.57 10.90
C LEU A 183 -2.40 -7.78 12.27
N ASP A 184 -3.21 -8.03 13.29
CA ASP A 184 -2.79 -8.36 14.68
C ASP A 184 -3.00 -9.87 14.88
N ILE A 185 -1.92 -10.61 15.13
CA ILE A 185 -1.96 -12.03 15.40
C ILE A 185 -1.46 -12.26 16.81
N ARG A 186 -2.23 -12.98 17.62
CA ARG A 186 -1.93 -13.29 18.99
C ARG A 186 -1.96 -14.79 19.21
N LEU A 187 -0.95 -15.26 19.89
CA LEU A 187 -0.90 -16.62 20.40
C LEU A 187 -1.38 -16.60 21.86
N GLU A 188 -2.56 -17.16 22.08
CA GLU A 188 -3.23 -17.15 23.37
C GLU A 188 -3.35 -18.56 23.93
N GLY A 189 -3.27 -18.68 25.23
CA GLY A 189 -3.55 -19.90 25.97
C GLY A 189 -4.79 -19.79 26.84
N ARG A 190 -4.84 -20.67 27.82
CA ARG A 190 -5.97 -20.77 28.75
C ARG A 190 -6.25 -19.43 29.44
N ARG A 191 -7.53 -19.06 29.57
CA ARG A 191 -8.01 -17.82 30.20
C ARG A 191 -7.54 -16.53 29.52
N GLY A 192 -7.21 -16.58 28.23
CA GLY A 192 -6.79 -15.39 27.46
C GLY A 192 -5.37 -14.92 27.77
N LYS A 193 -4.52 -15.78 28.37
CA LYS A 193 -3.10 -15.45 28.55
C LYS A 193 -2.43 -15.33 27.18
N VAL A 194 -1.96 -14.15 26.83
CA VAL A 194 -1.18 -13.92 25.61
C VAL A 194 0.26 -14.36 25.85
N TYR A 195 0.76 -15.26 25.02
CA TYR A 195 2.17 -15.71 25.02
C TYR A 195 3.03 -14.85 24.12
N ASP A 196 2.56 -14.58 22.89
CA ASP A 196 3.25 -13.71 21.96
C ASP A 196 2.24 -13.03 21.01
N LYS A 197 2.68 -11.95 20.37
CA LYS A 197 1.93 -11.27 19.35
C LYS A 197 2.82 -10.70 18.25
N THR A 198 2.29 -10.62 17.07
CA THR A 198 2.88 -9.88 15.96
C THR A 198 1.82 -8.97 15.32
N VAL A 199 2.28 -7.81 14.86
CA VAL A 199 1.42 -6.81 14.23
C VAL A 199 2.14 -6.33 12.99
N GLU A 200 1.46 -6.37 11.85
CA GLU A 200 2.02 -5.93 10.58
C GLU A 200 0.99 -5.10 9.80
N ASP A 201 1.47 -4.01 9.23
CA ASP A 201 0.64 -3.12 8.43
C ASP A 201 0.57 -3.61 6.97
N PHE A 202 -0.58 -3.42 6.35
CA PHE A 202 -0.83 -3.66 4.94
C PHE A 202 -1.87 -2.70 4.38
N GLU A 203 -1.98 -2.63 3.08
CA GLU A 203 -2.90 -1.75 2.39
C GLU A 203 -3.83 -2.55 1.47
N LEU A 204 -5.09 -2.19 1.44
CA LEU A 204 -6.02 -2.58 0.39
C LEU A 204 -6.08 -1.49 -0.68
N MET A 205 -5.77 -1.87 -1.91
CA MET A 205 -5.65 -0.93 -3.03
C MET A 205 -6.99 -0.31 -3.39
N LEU A 206 -6.96 0.98 -3.66
CA LEU A 206 -8.08 1.71 -4.21
C LEU A 206 -8.02 1.58 -5.73
N THR A 207 -8.86 0.69 -6.29
CA THR A 207 -9.02 0.52 -7.73
C THR A 207 -10.46 0.84 -8.16
N ALA A 208 -10.67 0.99 -9.45
CA ALA A 208 -12.02 1.19 -9.98
C ALA A 208 -12.96 0.06 -9.58
N GLU A 209 -12.47 -1.18 -9.62
CA GLU A 209 -13.26 -2.37 -9.33
C GLU A 209 -13.54 -2.52 -7.84
N THR A 210 -12.55 -2.27 -6.97
CA THR A 210 -12.76 -2.34 -5.51
C THR A 210 -13.76 -1.30 -5.04
N MET A 211 -13.73 -0.09 -5.59
CA MET A 211 -14.69 0.95 -5.28
C MET A 211 -16.07 0.64 -5.87
N PHE A 212 -16.14 0.22 -7.13
CA PHE A 212 -17.41 -0.17 -7.76
C PHE A 212 -18.12 -1.26 -6.96
N ARG A 213 -17.40 -2.29 -6.53
CA ARG A 213 -17.95 -3.43 -5.80
C ARG A 213 -18.41 -3.08 -4.39
N ASN A 214 -17.61 -2.28 -3.67
CA ASN A 214 -17.79 -2.07 -2.23
C ASN A 214 -18.51 -0.76 -1.86
N ASP A 215 -18.44 0.25 -2.74
CA ASP A 215 -19.09 1.56 -2.54
C ASP A 215 -19.31 2.26 -3.89
N TYR A 216 -20.33 1.82 -4.62
CA TYR A 216 -20.68 2.34 -5.93
C TYR A 216 -20.95 3.84 -5.94
N GLU A 217 -21.66 4.34 -4.93
CA GLU A 217 -22.03 5.75 -4.83
C GLU A 217 -20.77 6.63 -4.73
N THR A 218 -19.82 6.23 -3.88
CA THR A 218 -18.52 6.92 -3.78
C THR A 218 -17.67 6.74 -5.04
N ALA A 219 -17.69 5.56 -5.69
CA ALA A 219 -17.00 5.35 -6.97
C ALA A 219 -17.47 6.33 -8.04
N VAL A 220 -18.79 6.54 -8.15
CA VAL A 220 -19.40 7.51 -9.08
C VAL A 220 -19.02 8.95 -8.70
N GLU A 221 -18.95 9.27 -7.43
CA GLU A 221 -18.49 10.61 -7.01
C GLU A 221 -17.01 10.84 -7.31
N MET A 222 -16.17 9.83 -7.17
CA MET A 222 -14.73 9.93 -7.46
C MET A 222 -14.48 10.27 -8.93
N VAL A 223 -15.25 9.74 -9.87
CA VAL A 223 -15.06 10.01 -11.31
C VAL A 223 -15.59 11.38 -11.79
N LYS A 224 -16.11 12.21 -10.90
CA LYS A 224 -16.68 13.54 -11.24
C LYS A 224 -15.70 14.50 -11.92
N TYR A 225 -14.39 14.31 -11.72
CA TYR A 225 -13.38 15.18 -12.34
C TYR A 225 -13.05 14.78 -13.79
N LEU A 226 -13.51 13.60 -14.22
CA LEU A 226 -13.34 13.08 -15.56
C LEU A 226 -14.65 13.00 -16.33
N ALA A 227 -15.77 12.81 -15.62
CA ALA A 227 -17.08 12.58 -16.21
C ALA A 227 -17.78 13.88 -16.60
N THR A 228 -18.50 13.86 -17.71
CA THR A 228 -19.45 14.91 -18.06
C THR A 228 -20.68 14.90 -17.13
N LYS A 229 -21.42 16.01 -17.11
CA LYS A 229 -22.65 16.12 -16.30
C LYS A 229 -23.68 15.05 -16.65
N ASP A 230 -23.80 14.72 -17.93
CA ASP A 230 -24.78 13.72 -18.40
C ASP A 230 -24.36 12.30 -18.05
N GLU A 231 -23.06 11.98 -18.12
CA GLU A 231 -22.52 10.70 -17.68
C GLU A 231 -22.73 10.52 -16.17
N LEU A 232 -22.40 11.53 -15.36
CA LEU A 232 -22.64 11.47 -13.91
C LEU A 232 -24.12 11.29 -13.59
N LYS A 233 -25.00 11.95 -14.32
CA LYS A 233 -26.44 11.80 -14.14
C LYS A 233 -26.89 10.37 -14.44
N LYS A 234 -26.40 9.76 -15.52
CA LYS A 234 -26.72 8.37 -15.87
C LYS A 234 -26.17 7.39 -14.83
N LEU A 235 -24.91 7.52 -14.42
CA LEU A 235 -24.30 6.67 -13.40
C LEU A 235 -25.07 6.75 -12.08
N LYS A 236 -25.44 7.95 -11.61
CA LYS A 236 -26.20 8.15 -10.37
C LYS A 236 -27.64 7.63 -10.45
N ALA A 237 -28.22 7.57 -11.63
CA ALA A 237 -29.60 7.10 -11.83
C ALA A 237 -29.71 5.56 -11.88
N ALA A 238 -28.61 4.84 -12.05
CA ALA A 238 -28.60 3.39 -12.15
C ALA A 238 -29.02 2.73 -10.80
N VAL A 239 -30.07 1.91 -10.86
CA VAL A 239 -30.64 1.29 -9.67
C VAL A 239 -30.19 -0.17 -9.51
N THR A 240 -30.24 -0.94 -10.60
CA THR A 240 -29.92 -2.36 -10.53
C THR A 240 -28.41 -2.61 -10.62
N PRO A 241 -27.88 -3.69 -10.00
CA PRO A 241 -26.49 -4.05 -10.10
C PRO A 241 -26.02 -4.23 -11.56
N GLN A 242 -26.89 -4.75 -12.44
CA GLN A 242 -26.59 -4.95 -13.84
C GLN A 242 -26.45 -3.60 -14.58
N GLU A 243 -27.41 -2.66 -14.42
CA GLU A 243 -27.31 -1.32 -15.00
C GLU A 243 -26.06 -0.58 -14.53
N ARG A 244 -25.75 -0.67 -13.22
CA ARG A 244 -24.54 -0.08 -12.65
C ARG A 244 -23.29 -0.61 -13.35
N ARG A 245 -23.19 -1.93 -13.54
CA ARG A 245 -22.07 -2.58 -14.21
C ARG A 245 -21.96 -2.14 -15.68
N GLU A 246 -23.04 -2.21 -16.43
CA GLU A 246 -23.06 -1.84 -17.85
C GLU A 246 -22.65 -0.39 -18.08
N LEU A 247 -23.22 0.55 -17.29
CA LEU A 247 -22.88 1.98 -17.41
C LEU A 247 -21.46 2.28 -16.97
N TRP A 248 -20.96 1.61 -15.93
CA TRP A 248 -19.58 1.76 -15.44
C TRP A 248 -18.56 1.27 -16.47
N GLU A 249 -18.80 0.10 -17.06
CA GLU A 249 -17.94 -0.43 -18.12
C GLU A 249 -17.99 0.43 -19.38
N GLN A 250 -19.18 0.89 -19.79
CA GLN A 250 -19.32 1.81 -20.91
C GLN A 250 -18.58 3.13 -20.68
N PHE A 251 -18.66 3.68 -19.46
CA PHE A 251 -17.96 4.91 -19.10
C PHE A 251 -16.45 4.78 -19.29
N TRP A 252 -15.85 3.67 -18.84
CA TRP A 252 -14.41 3.44 -18.98
C TRP A 252 -14.02 3.06 -20.41
N LYS A 253 -14.81 2.23 -21.08
CA LYS A 253 -14.56 1.84 -22.47
C LYS A 253 -14.48 3.03 -23.42
N LEU A 254 -15.34 4.02 -23.26
CA LEU A 254 -15.28 5.25 -24.04
C LEU A 254 -13.94 5.99 -23.89
N ARG A 255 -13.25 5.82 -22.78
CA ARG A 255 -11.97 6.45 -22.47
C ARG A 255 -10.76 5.62 -22.91
N GLU A 256 -10.90 4.31 -23.01
CA GLU A 256 -9.87 3.42 -23.55
C GLU A 256 -9.57 3.66 -25.03
N ASP A 257 -10.55 4.16 -25.77
CA ASP A 257 -10.39 4.47 -27.19
C ASP A 257 -9.67 5.81 -27.47
N TYR A 258 -9.40 6.63 -26.44
CA TYR A 258 -8.73 7.91 -26.57
C TYR A 258 -7.22 7.80 -26.24
N ARG A 259 -6.45 8.79 -26.75
CA ARG A 259 -5.04 8.91 -26.38
C ARG A 259 -4.92 9.14 -24.88
N HIS A 260 -4.15 8.28 -24.21
CA HIS A 260 -3.86 8.40 -22.79
C HIS A 260 -2.72 9.40 -22.58
N ASP A 261 -3.00 10.47 -21.86
CA ASP A 261 -2.06 11.49 -21.43
C ASP A 261 -2.42 11.97 -20.01
N GLN A 262 -1.85 13.08 -19.56
CA GLN A 262 -2.14 13.58 -18.22
C GLN A 262 -3.60 14.01 -18.02
N GLU A 263 -4.26 14.51 -19.05
CA GLU A 263 -5.67 14.94 -18.98
C GLU A 263 -6.65 13.78 -19.21
N ASN A 264 -6.22 12.73 -19.94
CA ASN A 264 -7.03 11.55 -20.25
C ASN A 264 -6.36 10.26 -19.71
N PRO A 265 -6.34 10.06 -18.41
CA PRO A 265 -5.72 8.90 -17.82
C PRO A 265 -6.50 7.61 -18.11
N THR A 266 -5.80 6.48 -18.11
CA THR A 266 -6.44 5.16 -18.03
C THR A 266 -7.22 5.03 -16.71
N ARG A 267 -8.13 4.05 -16.65
CA ARG A 267 -8.87 3.72 -15.43
C ARG A 267 -7.94 3.51 -14.23
N ASP A 268 -6.90 2.71 -14.41
CA ASP A 268 -5.98 2.37 -13.34
C ASP A 268 -5.14 3.59 -12.91
N GLU A 269 -4.68 4.38 -13.87
CA GLU A 269 -3.96 5.63 -13.59
C GLU A 269 -4.85 6.63 -12.85
N TYR A 270 -6.12 6.77 -13.24
CA TYR A 270 -7.05 7.64 -12.55
C TYR A 270 -7.22 7.27 -11.07
N PHE A 271 -7.48 6.00 -10.78
CA PHE A 271 -7.65 5.55 -9.40
C PHE A 271 -6.35 5.57 -8.61
N ARG A 272 -5.20 5.35 -9.26
CA ARG A 272 -3.89 5.57 -8.65
C ARG A 272 -3.71 7.04 -8.20
N ARG A 273 -4.15 8.01 -9.02
CA ARG A 273 -4.14 9.43 -8.65
C ARG A 273 -5.11 9.72 -7.50
N VAL A 274 -6.28 9.11 -7.47
CA VAL A 274 -7.21 9.22 -6.33
C VAL A 274 -6.58 8.70 -5.05
N GLN A 275 -5.94 7.54 -5.11
CA GLN A 275 -5.24 6.96 -3.95
C GLN A 275 -4.09 7.86 -3.47
N HIS A 276 -3.29 8.39 -4.39
CA HIS A 276 -2.24 9.36 -4.08
C HIS A 276 -2.81 10.61 -3.39
N ALA A 277 -3.89 11.18 -3.94
CA ALA A 277 -4.55 12.33 -3.35
C ALA A 277 -5.02 12.04 -1.92
N ASN A 278 -5.59 10.86 -1.66
CA ASN A 278 -5.99 10.46 -0.32
C ASN A 278 -4.83 10.34 0.65
N ARG A 279 -3.68 9.86 0.21
CA ARG A 279 -2.49 9.74 1.07
C ARG A 279 -1.85 11.09 1.42
N HIS A 280 -1.79 12.00 0.45
CA HIS A 280 -0.97 13.21 0.57
C HIS A 280 -1.75 14.48 0.84
N PHE A 281 -3.05 14.52 0.50
CA PHE A 281 -3.85 15.75 0.60
C PHE A 281 -5.06 15.64 1.52
N SER A 282 -5.23 14.51 2.22
CA SER A 282 -6.27 14.40 3.25
C SER A 282 -5.99 15.32 4.43
N ILE A 283 -7.04 15.95 4.91
CA ILE A 283 -7.01 16.86 6.06
C ILE A 283 -8.15 16.54 7.02
N MET A 284 -7.84 16.34 8.30
CA MET A 284 -8.83 16.03 9.33
C MET A 284 -9.87 14.99 8.90
N LYS A 285 -11.09 15.41 8.56
CA LYS A 285 -12.20 14.54 8.13
C LYS A 285 -12.48 14.61 6.63
N LYS A 286 -11.71 15.40 5.85
CA LYS A 286 -11.89 15.56 4.40
C LYS A 286 -10.88 14.67 3.68
N GLU A 287 -11.38 13.68 2.94
CA GLU A 287 -10.55 12.80 2.10
C GLU A 287 -9.81 13.62 1.04
N GLY A 288 -8.58 13.24 0.75
CA GLY A 288 -7.70 14.00 -0.13
C GLY A 288 -8.26 14.23 -1.52
N TRP A 289 -8.98 13.26 -2.09
CA TRP A 289 -9.63 13.41 -3.39
C TRP A 289 -10.73 14.49 -3.41
N LYS A 290 -11.26 14.91 -2.25
CA LYS A 290 -12.25 15.99 -2.11
C LYS A 290 -11.62 17.35 -1.91
N THR A 291 -10.31 17.45 -1.69
CA THR A 291 -9.58 18.70 -1.54
C THR A 291 -9.30 19.34 -2.91
N THR A 292 -8.98 20.63 -2.93
CA THR A 292 -8.65 21.33 -4.18
C THR A 292 -7.32 20.87 -4.75
N ARG A 293 -6.31 20.56 -3.91
CA ARG A 293 -5.06 19.91 -4.36
C ARG A 293 -5.34 18.53 -4.95
N GLY A 294 -6.17 17.71 -4.29
CA GLY A 294 -6.56 16.41 -4.80
C GLY A 294 -7.28 16.50 -6.14
N MET A 295 -8.21 17.43 -6.30
CA MET A 295 -8.89 17.68 -7.57
C MET A 295 -7.91 17.96 -8.71
N ILE A 296 -6.96 18.87 -8.51
CA ILE A 296 -5.96 19.22 -9.53
C ILE A 296 -5.05 18.04 -9.84
N TYR A 297 -4.55 17.34 -8.81
CA TYR A 297 -3.70 16.17 -9.00
C TYR A 297 -4.42 15.03 -9.75
N ILE A 298 -5.67 14.75 -9.42
CA ILE A 298 -6.47 13.71 -10.10
C ILE A 298 -6.67 14.09 -11.55
N THR A 299 -6.96 15.35 -11.85
CA THR A 299 -7.22 15.84 -13.19
C THR A 299 -5.96 15.84 -14.07
N TYR A 300 -4.86 16.41 -13.57
CA TYR A 300 -3.66 16.67 -14.38
C TYR A 300 -2.47 15.76 -14.06
N GLY A 301 -2.54 14.92 -13.00
CA GLY A 301 -1.44 14.09 -12.56
C GLY A 301 -0.44 14.86 -11.69
N GLU A 302 0.77 14.33 -11.61
CA GLU A 302 1.87 14.93 -10.87
C GLU A 302 2.34 16.25 -11.54
N PRO A 303 2.46 17.36 -10.78
CA PRO A 303 3.01 18.59 -11.32
C PRO A 303 4.48 18.41 -11.73
N ASP A 304 4.92 19.15 -12.75
CA ASP A 304 6.31 19.14 -13.19
C ASP A 304 7.23 19.80 -12.16
N GLU A 305 6.70 20.79 -11.43
CA GLU A 305 7.41 21.50 -10.39
C GLU A 305 6.44 21.97 -9.30
N VAL A 306 6.89 21.95 -8.05
CA VAL A 306 6.15 22.46 -6.88
C VAL A 306 7.03 23.44 -6.13
N ASP A 307 6.63 24.71 -6.14
CA ASP A 307 7.22 25.72 -5.26
C ASP A 307 6.43 25.75 -3.95
N ASP A 308 7.09 25.43 -2.84
CA ASP A 308 6.47 25.35 -1.52
C ASP A 308 7.00 26.44 -0.59
N TYR A 309 6.08 27.26 -0.08
CA TYR A 309 6.36 28.39 0.81
C TYR A 309 5.61 28.23 2.14
N PRO A 310 6.04 27.30 3.01
CA PRO A 310 5.33 26.97 4.23
C PRO A 310 5.43 28.06 5.31
N PHE A 311 6.49 28.90 5.27
CA PHE A 311 6.75 29.93 6.30
C PHE A 311 7.40 31.16 5.69
N GLU A 312 6.60 32.16 5.37
CA GLU A 312 7.10 33.49 5.07
C GLU A 312 6.61 34.51 6.12
N LEU A 313 7.49 35.44 6.53
CA LEU A 313 7.19 36.43 7.59
C LEU A 313 5.99 37.35 7.29
N ALA A 314 5.60 37.46 6.03
CA ALA A 314 4.56 38.39 5.57
C ALA A 314 3.43 37.73 4.79
N SER A 315 3.44 36.42 4.56
CA SER A 315 2.43 35.71 3.79
C SER A 315 1.92 34.48 4.53
N LYS A 316 0.72 34.03 4.17
CA LYS A 316 0.17 32.74 4.58
C LYS A 316 0.91 31.64 3.86
N PRO A 317 0.95 30.39 4.40
CA PRO A 317 1.52 29.26 3.68
C PRO A 317 0.87 29.09 2.30
N TYR A 318 1.67 28.94 1.26
CA TYR A 318 1.15 28.70 -0.10
C TYR A 318 2.03 27.75 -0.89
N GLN A 319 1.44 27.13 -1.90
CA GLN A 319 2.10 26.27 -2.88
C GLN A 319 1.74 26.73 -4.29
N VAL A 320 2.72 26.66 -5.21
CA VAL A 320 2.49 26.87 -6.63
C VAL A 320 2.85 25.60 -7.38
N TRP A 321 1.89 25.04 -8.10
CA TRP A 321 2.09 23.86 -8.92
C TRP A 321 2.16 24.23 -10.39
N LEU A 322 3.20 23.79 -11.08
CA LEU A 322 3.54 24.11 -12.45
C LEU A 322 3.43 22.86 -13.33
N TYR A 323 2.73 22.97 -14.44
CA TYR A 323 2.49 21.91 -15.41
C TYR A 323 2.97 22.39 -16.80
N TYR A 324 4.26 22.26 -17.05
CA TYR A 324 4.89 22.71 -18.33
C TYR A 324 4.56 21.78 -19.50
N ARG A 325 4.32 20.48 -19.21
CA ARG A 325 4.03 19.46 -20.23
C ARG A 325 2.63 19.56 -20.80
N LEU A 326 1.75 20.30 -20.17
CA LEU A 326 0.42 20.55 -20.70
C LEU A 326 0.47 21.63 -21.81
N ASN A 327 -0.46 21.54 -22.75
CA ASN A 327 -0.60 22.53 -23.82
C ASN A 327 -2.04 23.09 -23.84
N PRO A 328 -2.25 24.34 -23.42
CA PRO A 328 -1.25 25.29 -22.88
C PRO A 328 -0.71 24.86 -21.50
N ALA A 329 0.49 25.32 -21.15
CA ALA A 329 1.05 25.15 -19.81
C ALA A 329 0.14 25.75 -18.74
N ARG A 330 0.07 25.13 -17.55
CA ARG A 330 -0.86 25.54 -16.50
C ARG A 330 -0.14 25.80 -15.19
N ARG A 331 -0.64 26.76 -14.42
CA ARG A 331 -0.17 27.09 -13.10
C ARG A 331 -1.34 27.15 -12.12
N PHE A 332 -1.18 26.52 -10.95
CA PHE A 332 -2.17 26.52 -9.90
C PHE A 332 -1.51 27.04 -8.61
N MET A 333 -2.15 27.97 -7.94
CA MET A 333 -1.72 28.50 -6.65
C MET A 333 -2.71 28.11 -5.56
N PHE A 334 -2.20 27.55 -4.48
CA PHE A 334 -2.99 27.11 -3.34
C PHE A 334 -2.52 27.86 -2.08
N ILE A 335 -3.45 28.38 -1.29
CA ILE A 335 -3.16 29.08 -0.04
C ILE A 335 -3.80 28.33 1.13
N ASP A 336 -3.06 28.12 2.20
CA ASP A 336 -3.56 27.67 3.48
C ASP A 336 -3.96 28.89 4.32
N GLU A 337 -5.24 29.24 4.24
CA GLU A 337 -5.79 30.45 4.87
C GLU A 337 -5.67 30.48 6.39
N TRP A 338 -5.69 29.30 7.02
CA TRP A 338 -5.82 29.14 8.46
C TRP A 338 -4.63 28.42 9.11
N GLY A 339 -3.66 27.94 8.32
CA GLY A 339 -2.53 27.16 8.82
C GLY A 339 -2.94 25.78 9.32
N ASP A 340 -4.05 25.23 8.81
CA ASP A 340 -4.60 23.93 9.20
C ASP A 340 -4.31 22.80 8.17
N GLY A 341 -3.52 23.11 7.13
CA GLY A 341 -3.18 22.20 6.05
C GLY A 341 -4.19 22.17 4.90
N ASN A 342 -5.29 22.96 5.00
CA ASN A 342 -6.30 23.05 3.96
C ASN A 342 -5.92 24.11 2.92
N TYR A 343 -5.17 23.69 1.94
CA TYR A 343 -4.74 24.53 0.83
C TYR A 343 -5.87 24.69 -0.19
N GLU A 344 -6.42 25.90 -0.33
CA GLU A 344 -7.50 26.22 -1.27
C GLU A 344 -6.96 26.92 -2.51
N LEU A 345 -7.49 26.54 -3.68
CA LEU A 345 -7.09 27.08 -4.99
C LEU A 345 -7.48 28.56 -5.08
N GLN A 346 -6.53 29.40 -5.52
CA GLN A 346 -6.70 30.83 -5.59
C GLN A 346 -6.86 31.34 -7.04
N PRO A 347 -7.89 32.15 -7.35
CA PRO A 347 -7.95 32.92 -8.60
C PRO A 347 -6.85 34.01 -8.64
N PRO A 348 -6.31 34.36 -9.82
CA PRO A 348 -6.61 33.85 -11.14
C PRO A 348 -5.83 32.58 -11.52
N TYR A 349 -4.98 32.08 -10.63
CA TYR A 349 -4.08 30.95 -10.88
C TYR A 349 -4.79 29.60 -10.72
N ASN A 350 -5.93 29.47 -11.38
CA ASN A 350 -6.79 28.30 -11.36
C ASN A 350 -6.72 27.48 -12.69
N GLY A 351 -5.56 27.47 -13.32
CA GLY A 351 -5.31 26.79 -14.58
C GLY A 351 -5.40 27.69 -15.82
N ILE A 352 -5.37 29.02 -15.62
CA ILE A 352 -5.33 29.98 -16.72
C ILE A 352 -3.87 30.20 -17.14
N ASP A 353 -3.70 30.44 -18.44
CA ASP A 353 -2.44 30.61 -19.15
C ASP A 353 -1.47 31.61 -18.50
N TRP A 354 -0.21 31.36 -18.78
CA TRP A 354 0.89 32.27 -18.50
C TRP A 354 0.85 33.46 -19.42
#